data_6f3036f5b0a6215eae7c71901f4dcc82
#
_entry.id   6f3036f5b0a6215eae7c71901f4dcc82
#
_cell.length_a   1.000
_cell.length_b   1.000
_cell.length_c   1.000
_cell.angle_alpha   90.00
_cell.angle_beta   90.00
_cell.angle_gamma   90.00
#
_symmetry.space_group_name_H-M   'P 1'
#
loop_
_entity.id
_entity.type
_entity.pdbx_description
1 polymer ?
#
loop_
_entity_poly.entity_id
_entity_poly.type
_entity_poly.pdbx_seq_one_letter_code
_entity_poly.pdbx_strand_id
1 'polypeptide(L)'
;MRFAVVLALASVITLSGQEMMPGTARPLLENLPSTTSGFICPMHPNEVKTTPGTCSICGMTLVPGDPMATADYTLTLSTEPRAVKAGQKTTFRIAVRHPLTGEPVTQFGEVHDRLFHFFIVSRDMTQFFHEHPTLDKDGTFTLEHTLPAAGQYMLFSDFMPVGGGPQLIATPLTTAGFDGDIASSWPNLKPDTSLTKIANGVSVELRIEPGKFIAGEEADVPIHFEDEKSGEPVTNLQRYLGAFGHAMMLSEDMTEHVHAHPEQMLEGTTITEGGGPDLVFHALFPKPGNYRIWLQFQRNNVLSTIPFTVRVLRSGETLAKLRLQKEHAAPLR
;
A
#
# COMPACT_ATOMS: atom_id res chain seq x y z
N MET A 1 46.13 17.33 68.49
CA MET A 1 45.21 16.87 67.40
C MET A 1 45.23 17.93 66.32
N ARG A 2 45.92 17.64 65.23
CA ARG A 2 46.03 18.59 64.08
C ARG A 2 45.08 18.13 63.00
N PHE A 3 44.12 18.96 62.65
CA PHE A 3 43.25 18.73 61.49
C PHE A 3 43.93 19.25 60.23
N ALA A 4 44.14 18.39 59.27
CA ALA A 4 44.61 18.73 57.94
C ALA A 4 43.39 19.06 57.07
N VAL A 5 43.35 20.28 56.53
CA VAL A 5 42.39 20.70 55.54
C VAL A 5 42.94 20.33 54.16
N VAL A 6 42.25 19.47 53.41
CA VAL A 6 42.57 19.15 52.03
C VAL A 6 41.78 20.12 51.14
N LEU A 7 42.47 21.05 50.47
CA LEU A 7 41.90 21.87 49.39
C LEU A 7 41.81 21.04 48.12
N ALA A 8 40.60 20.80 47.64
CA ALA A 8 40.38 20.24 46.32
C ALA A 8 40.41 21.39 45.29
N LEU A 9 41.40 21.39 44.40
CA LEU A 9 41.42 22.26 43.23
C LEU A 9 40.44 21.67 42.19
N ALA A 10 39.37 22.42 41.93
CA ALA A 10 38.51 22.17 40.79
C ALA A 10 39.16 22.75 39.52
N SER A 11 39.62 21.88 38.64
CA SER A 11 40.07 22.30 37.28
C SER A 11 38.85 22.60 36.43
N VAL A 12 38.65 23.88 36.11
CA VAL A 12 37.67 24.31 35.12
C VAL A 12 38.25 23.99 33.72
N ILE A 13 37.73 22.96 33.06
CA ILE A 13 38.00 22.74 31.68
C ILE A 13 37.13 23.71 30.87
N THR A 14 37.75 24.78 30.37
CA THR A 14 37.14 25.65 29.35
C THR A 14 37.13 24.84 28.04
N LEU A 15 35.95 24.32 27.64
CA LEU A 15 35.74 23.91 26.24
C LEU A 15 35.85 25.16 25.38
N SER A 16 36.93 25.25 24.63
CA SER A 16 37.07 26.18 23.51
C SER A 16 35.95 25.86 22.51
N GLY A 17 35.03 26.82 22.33
CA GLY A 17 34.02 26.71 21.28
C GLY A 17 34.70 26.52 19.93
N GLN A 18 34.52 25.33 19.34
CA GLN A 18 34.68 25.19 17.93
C GLN A 18 33.58 26.06 17.30
N GLU A 19 33.97 27.15 16.67
CA GLU A 19 33.11 27.84 15.71
C GLU A 19 32.62 26.80 14.70
N MET A 20 31.31 26.47 14.80
CA MET A 20 30.66 25.73 13.73
C MET A 20 30.76 26.60 12.48
N MET A 21 31.56 26.13 11.53
CA MET A 21 31.55 26.68 10.19
C MET A 21 30.10 26.78 9.76
N PRO A 22 29.63 27.93 9.26
CA PRO A 22 28.27 28.03 8.74
C PRO A 22 28.14 26.95 7.69
N GLY A 23 27.26 25.97 7.99
CA GLY A 23 26.98 24.90 7.03
C GLY A 23 26.58 25.56 5.73
N THR A 24 27.30 25.24 4.67
CA THR A 24 26.93 25.64 3.33
C THR A 24 25.53 25.09 3.10
N ALA A 25 24.52 25.95 3.24
CA ALA A 25 23.16 25.64 2.84
C ALA A 25 23.25 25.05 1.44
N ARG A 26 22.73 23.87 1.26
CA ARG A 26 22.73 23.23 -0.06
C ARG A 26 21.92 24.11 -1.00
N PRO A 27 22.52 24.79 -1.98
CA PRO A 27 21.81 25.79 -2.80
C PRO A 27 20.63 25.23 -3.58
N LEU A 28 20.55 23.90 -3.70
CA LEU A 28 19.53 23.18 -4.45
C LEU A 28 18.22 22.99 -3.68
N LEU A 29 18.19 23.26 -2.37
CA LEU A 29 16.99 23.08 -1.53
C LEU A 29 16.35 24.39 -1.07
N GLU A 30 16.92 25.55 -1.46
CA GLU A 30 16.44 26.87 -1.01
C GLU A 30 14.98 27.17 -1.40
N ASN A 31 14.44 26.50 -2.41
CA ASN A 31 13.07 26.70 -2.90
C ASN A 31 12.10 25.59 -2.50
N LEU A 32 12.56 24.59 -1.71
CA LEU A 32 11.68 23.55 -1.21
C LEU A 32 11.00 24.00 0.09
N PRO A 33 9.77 23.54 0.39
CA PRO A 33 9.18 23.72 1.70
C PRO A 33 10.16 23.31 2.80
N SER A 34 10.17 23.98 3.93
CA SER A 34 11.12 23.71 5.03
C SER A 34 11.08 22.26 5.56
N THR A 35 10.03 21.52 5.21
CA THR A 35 9.79 20.13 5.56
C THR A 35 10.10 19.14 4.42
N THR A 36 10.60 19.63 3.27
CA THR A 36 10.86 18.79 2.09
C THR A 36 12.36 18.70 1.84
N SER A 37 12.91 17.50 1.80
CA SER A 37 14.33 17.26 1.49
C SER A 37 14.57 16.92 0.01
N GLY A 38 13.53 16.65 -0.76
CA GLY A 38 13.62 16.33 -2.19
C GLY A 38 12.26 16.04 -2.82
N PHE A 39 12.33 15.37 -3.97
CA PHE A 39 11.18 14.81 -4.67
C PHE A 39 11.37 13.30 -4.75
N ILE A 40 10.41 12.54 -4.24
CA ILE A 40 10.49 11.08 -4.14
C ILE A 40 9.34 10.42 -4.89
N CYS A 41 9.57 9.20 -5.35
CA CYS A 41 8.49 8.37 -5.87
C CYS A 41 7.74 7.73 -4.71
N PRO A 42 6.40 7.86 -4.64
CA PRO A 42 5.60 7.20 -3.60
C PRO A 42 5.73 5.67 -3.59
N MET A 43 5.95 5.07 -4.78
CA MET A 43 6.13 3.62 -4.93
C MET A 43 7.59 3.16 -4.78
N HIS A 44 8.55 4.05 -5.08
CA HIS A 44 9.98 3.78 -5.02
C HIS A 44 10.67 4.86 -4.19
N PRO A 45 10.54 4.84 -2.86
CA PRO A 45 11.03 5.93 -1.99
C PRO A 45 12.53 6.19 -2.10
N ASN A 46 13.29 5.23 -2.63
CA ASN A 46 14.72 5.37 -2.92
C ASN A 46 15.01 6.18 -4.20
N GLU A 47 14.02 6.38 -5.07
CA GLU A 47 14.10 7.27 -6.23
C GLU A 47 13.90 8.71 -5.79
N VAL A 48 15.00 9.40 -5.56
CA VAL A 48 15.05 10.77 -5.02
C VAL A 48 15.69 11.70 -6.03
N LYS A 49 15.00 12.82 -6.32
CA LYS A 49 15.55 13.92 -7.15
C LYS A 49 15.50 15.23 -6.37
N THR A 50 16.38 16.15 -6.73
CA THR A 50 16.41 17.51 -6.16
C THR A 50 15.47 18.48 -6.88
N THR A 51 14.87 18.04 -7.99
CA THR A 51 13.92 18.81 -8.81
C THR A 51 12.69 17.97 -9.12
N PRO A 52 11.54 18.61 -9.40
CA PRO A 52 10.36 17.88 -9.90
C PRO A 52 10.70 17.06 -11.14
N GLY A 53 9.98 15.96 -11.33
CA GLY A 53 10.18 15.07 -12.48
C GLY A 53 9.38 13.78 -12.33
N THR A 54 9.80 12.76 -13.07
CA THR A 54 9.20 11.44 -13.05
C THR A 54 10.17 10.39 -12.48
N CYS A 55 9.64 9.35 -11.89
CA CYS A 55 10.40 8.20 -11.42
C CYS A 55 11.01 7.46 -12.61
N SER A 56 12.29 7.09 -12.51
CA SER A 56 12.99 6.34 -13.57
C SER A 56 12.56 4.88 -13.64
N ILE A 57 11.93 4.36 -12.58
CA ILE A 57 11.50 2.95 -12.48
C ILE A 57 10.07 2.77 -13.01
N CYS A 58 9.12 3.63 -12.60
CA CYS A 58 7.69 3.45 -12.93
C CYS A 58 7.05 4.62 -13.68
N GLY A 59 7.79 5.69 -14.00
CA GLY A 59 7.28 6.84 -14.74
C GLY A 59 6.34 7.78 -13.96
N MET A 60 6.00 7.46 -12.71
CA MET A 60 5.12 8.31 -11.88
C MET A 60 5.75 9.65 -11.57
N THR A 61 4.91 10.68 -11.45
CA THR A 61 5.34 12.00 -10.98
C THR A 61 5.91 11.90 -9.57
N LEU A 62 7.10 12.46 -9.37
CA LEU A 62 7.71 12.57 -8.06
C LEU A 62 6.99 13.64 -7.24
N VAL A 63 6.74 13.35 -5.97
CA VAL A 63 6.10 14.27 -5.03
C VAL A 63 7.10 14.85 -4.05
N PRO A 64 6.90 16.10 -3.58
CA PRO A 64 7.75 16.67 -2.53
C PRO A 64 7.70 15.80 -1.29
N GLY A 65 8.85 15.30 -0.83
CA GLY A 65 8.92 14.38 0.30
C GLY A 65 10.31 14.27 0.89
N ASP A 66 10.38 13.59 2.02
CA ASP A 66 11.63 13.26 2.70
C ASP A 66 11.82 11.74 2.73
N PRO A 67 12.78 11.18 1.96
CA PRO A 67 13.05 9.75 1.95
C PRO A 67 13.57 9.22 3.30
N MET A 68 14.02 10.12 4.17
CA MET A 68 14.47 9.78 5.52
C MET A 68 13.40 10.02 6.59
N ALA A 69 12.19 10.45 6.19
CA ALA A 69 11.09 10.62 7.11
C ALA A 69 10.58 9.25 7.58
N THR A 70 10.89 8.92 8.83
CA THR A 70 10.48 7.66 9.47
C THR A 70 9.35 7.85 10.47
N ALA A 71 8.83 9.08 10.58
CA ALA A 71 7.77 9.37 11.54
C ALA A 71 6.41 8.95 10.99
N ASP A 72 5.68 8.17 11.77
CA ASP A 72 4.31 7.76 11.45
C ASP A 72 3.35 8.91 11.73
N TYR A 73 2.56 9.28 10.73
CA TYR A 73 1.50 10.27 10.86
C TYR A 73 0.33 9.70 11.67
N THR A 74 -0.34 10.55 12.42
CA THR A 74 -1.51 10.13 13.21
C THR A 74 -2.77 10.34 12.40
N LEU A 75 -3.63 9.31 12.35
CA LEU A 75 -4.90 9.35 11.65
C LEU A 75 -6.05 9.30 12.66
N THR A 76 -7.01 10.22 12.52
CA THR A 76 -8.28 10.20 13.25
C THR A 76 -9.39 9.86 12.26
N LEU A 77 -10.09 8.75 12.52
CA LEU A 77 -11.24 8.33 11.75
C LEU A 77 -12.50 8.49 12.60
N SER A 78 -13.50 9.15 12.05
CA SER A 78 -14.82 9.27 12.63
C SER A 78 -15.90 8.94 11.60
N THR A 79 -17.06 8.53 12.06
CA THR A 79 -18.17 8.12 11.19
C THR A 79 -19.48 8.77 11.59
N GLU A 80 -20.34 9.05 10.61
CA GLU A 80 -21.69 9.52 10.82
C GLU A 80 -22.67 8.64 10.01
N PRO A 81 -23.56 7.89 10.67
CA PRO A 81 -23.70 7.78 12.12
C PRO A 81 -22.47 7.16 12.79
N ARG A 82 -22.24 7.48 14.08
CA ARG A 82 -21.10 6.94 14.86
C ARG A 82 -21.11 5.41 14.92
N ALA A 83 -22.29 4.81 14.99
CA ALA A 83 -22.47 3.36 14.96
C ALA A 83 -22.72 2.92 13.51
N VAL A 84 -21.69 2.47 12.83
CA VAL A 84 -21.76 1.97 11.45
C VAL A 84 -22.58 0.68 11.42
N LYS A 85 -23.61 0.62 10.57
CA LYS A 85 -24.47 -0.57 10.40
C LYS A 85 -24.41 -1.05 8.95
N ALA A 86 -24.49 -2.36 8.77
CA ALA A 86 -24.65 -2.96 7.46
C ALA A 86 -25.89 -2.41 6.73
N GLY A 87 -25.78 -2.15 5.44
CA GLY A 87 -26.86 -1.62 4.60
C GLY A 87 -27.18 -0.14 4.85
N GLN A 88 -26.51 0.52 5.80
CA GLN A 88 -26.73 1.93 6.10
C GLN A 88 -25.63 2.78 5.50
N LYS A 89 -26.01 3.84 4.77
CA LYS A 89 -25.07 4.86 4.28
C LYS A 89 -24.36 5.51 5.47
N THR A 90 -23.05 5.54 5.41
CA THR A 90 -22.17 6.09 6.45
C THR A 90 -21.19 7.08 5.82
N THR A 91 -21.05 8.22 6.43
CA THR A 91 -20.01 9.19 6.08
C THR A 91 -18.77 8.90 6.94
N PHE A 92 -17.66 8.60 6.29
CA PHE A 92 -16.33 8.48 6.91
C PHE A 92 -15.62 9.83 6.81
N ARG A 93 -15.06 10.30 7.92
CA ARG A 93 -14.24 11.51 8.00
C ARG A 93 -12.88 11.13 8.52
N ILE A 94 -11.83 11.46 7.75
CA ILE A 94 -10.46 11.05 8.02
C ILE A 94 -9.59 12.30 8.09
N ALA A 95 -8.99 12.56 9.24
CA ALA A 95 -8.07 13.68 9.44
C ALA A 95 -6.66 13.15 9.76
N VAL A 96 -5.67 13.70 9.07
CA VAL A 96 -4.25 13.35 9.26
C VAL A 96 -3.57 14.47 10.05
N ARG A 97 -2.72 14.09 11.02
CA ARG A 97 -1.95 15.01 11.83
C ARG A 97 -0.47 14.75 11.73
N HIS A 98 0.29 15.83 11.67
CA HIS A 98 1.74 15.78 11.64
C HIS A 98 2.28 15.19 12.95
N PRO A 99 3.20 14.20 12.89
CA PRO A 99 3.62 13.43 14.06
C PRO A 99 4.36 14.26 15.13
N LEU A 100 5.08 15.28 14.73
CA LEU A 100 5.88 16.10 15.65
C LEU A 100 5.13 17.34 16.19
N THR A 101 4.28 17.96 15.36
CA THR A 101 3.59 19.20 15.73
C THR A 101 2.17 18.99 16.18
N GLY A 102 1.54 17.87 15.82
CA GLY A 102 0.11 17.61 16.04
C GLY A 102 -0.82 18.44 15.17
N GLU A 103 -0.28 19.30 14.29
CA GLU A 103 -1.07 20.15 13.41
C GLU A 103 -1.76 19.32 12.30
N PRO A 104 -2.93 19.76 11.83
CA PRO A 104 -3.59 19.12 10.70
C PRO A 104 -2.72 19.15 9.43
N VAL A 105 -2.62 18.04 8.73
CA VAL A 105 -2.03 17.99 7.40
C VAL A 105 -3.10 18.36 6.38
N THR A 106 -2.83 19.37 5.56
CA THR A 106 -3.76 19.87 4.54
C THR A 106 -3.22 19.75 3.12
N GLN A 107 -1.96 19.33 2.95
CA GLN A 107 -1.31 19.17 1.66
C GLN A 107 -0.83 17.74 1.48
N PHE A 108 -1.24 17.13 0.39
CA PHE A 108 -0.93 15.76 0.04
C PHE A 108 -0.39 15.69 -1.39
N GLY A 109 0.56 14.80 -1.61
CA GLY A 109 1.03 14.44 -2.95
C GLY A 109 0.01 13.56 -3.64
N GLU A 110 -0.13 13.76 -4.95
CA GLU A 110 -0.96 12.91 -5.78
C GLU A 110 -0.24 11.59 -6.07
N VAL A 111 -0.91 10.49 -5.77
CA VAL A 111 -0.46 9.12 -6.02
C VAL A 111 -1.53 8.45 -6.87
N HIS A 112 -1.21 7.98 -8.07
CA HIS A 112 -2.16 7.34 -8.97
C HIS A 112 -3.45 8.15 -9.18
N ASP A 113 -3.30 9.41 -9.59
CA ASP A 113 -4.38 10.36 -9.85
C ASP A 113 -5.27 10.67 -8.62
N ARG A 114 -4.82 10.34 -7.41
CA ARG A 114 -5.57 10.58 -6.16
C ARG A 114 -4.66 11.04 -5.04
N LEU A 115 -5.23 11.84 -4.13
CA LEU A 115 -4.54 12.29 -2.92
C LEU A 115 -4.60 11.26 -1.78
N PHE A 116 -5.56 10.31 -1.89
CA PHE A 116 -5.81 9.35 -0.83
C PHE A 116 -6.50 8.09 -1.41
N HIS A 117 -5.95 6.92 -1.10
CA HIS A 117 -6.57 5.64 -1.36
C HIS A 117 -7.10 5.06 -0.06
N PHE A 118 -8.33 4.61 -0.08
CA PHE A 118 -8.99 4.06 1.09
C PHE A 118 -9.52 2.67 0.76
N PHE A 119 -8.83 1.65 1.27
CA PHE A 119 -9.25 0.28 1.07
C PHE A 119 -10.07 -0.19 2.28
N ILE A 120 -11.23 -0.76 2.02
CA ILE A 120 -12.11 -1.34 3.02
C ILE A 120 -12.15 -2.84 2.78
N VAL A 121 -11.64 -3.63 3.72
CA VAL A 121 -11.51 -5.09 3.58
C VAL A 121 -12.22 -5.77 4.74
N SER A 122 -13.17 -6.67 4.46
CA SER A 122 -13.76 -7.50 5.52
C SER A 122 -12.71 -8.43 6.11
N ARG A 123 -12.84 -8.74 7.41
CA ARG A 123 -11.88 -9.57 8.14
C ARG A 123 -11.67 -10.96 7.50
N ASP A 124 -12.72 -11.53 6.92
CA ASP A 124 -12.67 -12.81 6.19
C ASP A 124 -12.13 -12.68 4.77
N MET A 125 -11.74 -11.47 4.33
CA MET A 125 -11.24 -11.15 2.99
C MET A 125 -12.18 -11.53 1.84
N THR A 126 -13.48 -11.57 2.08
CA THR A 126 -14.50 -11.82 1.03
C THR A 126 -14.98 -10.54 0.37
N GLN A 127 -14.88 -9.40 1.08
CA GLN A 127 -15.29 -8.10 0.59
C GLN A 127 -14.09 -7.16 0.51
N PHE A 128 -14.02 -6.42 -0.60
CA PHE A 128 -12.97 -5.47 -0.88
C PHE A 128 -13.55 -4.27 -1.62
N PHE A 129 -13.25 -3.09 -1.12
CA PHE A 129 -13.59 -1.81 -1.76
C PHE A 129 -12.36 -0.94 -1.83
N HIS A 130 -12.15 -0.30 -2.97
CA HIS A 130 -11.08 0.65 -3.22
C HIS A 130 -11.71 2.01 -3.53
N GLU A 131 -11.67 2.89 -2.55
CA GLU A 131 -12.37 4.16 -2.54
C GLU A 131 -11.39 5.33 -2.48
N HIS A 132 -11.85 6.52 -2.89
CA HIS A 132 -11.05 7.73 -2.95
C HIS A 132 -11.80 8.87 -2.26
N PRO A 133 -11.56 9.08 -0.97
CA PRO A 133 -12.17 10.19 -0.21
C PRO A 133 -11.80 11.55 -0.82
N THR A 134 -12.72 12.49 -0.73
CA THR A 134 -12.52 13.87 -1.19
C THR A 134 -11.92 14.71 -0.06
N LEU A 135 -10.87 15.48 -0.36
CA LEU A 135 -10.24 16.41 0.57
C LEU A 135 -11.08 17.69 0.70
N ASP A 136 -11.52 17.97 1.91
CA ASP A 136 -12.21 19.20 2.28
C ASP A 136 -11.21 20.35 2.57
N LYS A 137 -11.69 21.59 2.65
CA LYS A 137 -10.84 22.77 2.86
C LYS A 137 -10.12 22.79 4.22
N ASP A 138 -10.62 22.06 5.19
CA ASP A 138 -10.04 21.95 6.54
C ASP A 138 -8.98 20.83 6.68
N GLY A 139 -8.68 20.13 5.58
CA GLY A 139 -7.74 19.01 5.57
C GLY A 139 -8.37 17.67 5.94
N THR A 140 -9.70 17.61 6.06
CA THR A 140 -10.41 16.35 6.32
C THR A 140 -10.79 15.67 5.01
N PHE A 141 -10.50 14.41 4.89
CA PHE A 141 -11.00 13.55 3.80
C PHE A 141 -12.39 13.01 4.15
N THR A 142 -13.32 13.12 3.22
CA THR A 142 -14.72 12.67 3.40
C THR A 142 -15.10 11.66 2.34
N LEU A 143 -15.73 10.55 2.76
CA LEU A 143 -16.26 9.48 1.92
C LEU A 143 -17.63 9.04 2.42
N GLU A 144 -18.59 8.91 1.50
CA GLU A 144 -19.86 8.21 1.77
C GLU A 144 -19.77 6.77 1.25
N HIS A 145 -19.97 5.81 2.13
CA HIS A 145 -19.93 4.39 1.76
C HIS A 145 -21.01 3.59 2.53
N THR A 146 -21.43 2.46 1.96
CA THR A 146 -22.37 1.54 2.59
C THR A 146 -21.76 0.16 2.67
N LEU A 147 -21.47 -0.30 3.88
CA LEU A 147 -20.96 -1.66 4.09
C LEU A 147 -22.10 -2.66 3.89
N PRO A 148 -21.95 -3.67 3.03
CA PRO A 148 -23.08 -4.57 2.68
C PRO A 148 -23.41 -5.59 3.77
N ALA A 149 -22.43 -5.95 4.62
CA ALA A 149 -22.62 -6.97 5.66
C ALA A 149 -22.16 -6.48 7.04
N ALA A 150 -22.77 -6.98 8.08
CA ALA A 150 -22.28 -6.83 9.45
C ALA A 150 -21.02 -7.67 9.64
N GLY A 151 -20.01 -7.12 10.32
CA GLY A 151 -18.75 -7.82 10.50
C GLY A 151 -17.64 -6.93 11.02
N GLN A 152 -16.46 -7.48 10.99
CA GLN A 152 -15.21 -6.77 11.21
C GLN A 152 -14.58 -6.42 9.87
N TYR A 153 -14.05 -5.20 9.80
CA TYR A 153 -13.35 -4.66 8.64
C TYR A 153 -12.01 -4.09 9.06
N MET A 154 -11.04 -4.16 8.17
CA MET A 154 -9.82 -3.39 8.25
C MET A 154 -9.87 -2.28 7.19
N LEU A 155 -9.63 -1.06 7.62
CA LEU A 155 -9.62 0.13 6.79
C LEU A 155 -8.16 0.53 6.59
N PHE A 156 -7.67 0.51 5.35
CA PHE A 156 -6.31 0.92 5.04
C PHE A 156 -6.34 2.30 4.40
N SER A 157 -5.63 3.23 5.00
CA SER A 157 -5.46 4.60 4.54
C SER A 157 -4.08 4.75 3.93
N ASP A 158 -3.99 4.88 2.61
CA ASP A 158 -2.75 5.01 1.85
C ASP A 158 -2.68 6.41 1.26
N PHE A 159 -1.66 7.20 1.64
CA PHE A 159 -1.52 8.60 1.26
C PHE A 159 -0.07 9.08 1.38
N MET A 160 0.24 10.19 0.72
CA MET A 160 1.54 10.83 0.73
C MET A 160 1.41 12.28 1.25
N PRO A 161 1.76 12.58 2.52
CA PRO A 161 1.79 13.96 2.99
C PRO A 161 2.96 14.72 2.35
N VAL A 162 2.73 15.97 1.93
CA VAL A 162 3.81 16.82 1.39
C VAL A 162 4.87 17.04 2.45
N GLY A 163 6.12 16.75 2.11
CA GLY A 163 7.26 16.85 3.01
C GLY A 163 7.51 15.64 3.91
N GLY A 164 6.62 14.64 3.88
CA GLY A 164 6.79 13.35 4.55
C GLY A 164 7.20 12.22 3.61
N GLY A 165 7.03 11.00 4.05
CA GLY A 165 7.13 9.77 3.27
C GLY A 165 5.76 9.13 3.01
N PRO A 166 5.66 8.12 2.13
CA PRO A 166 4.44 7.35 1.95
C PRO A 166 3.93 6.77 3.26
N GLN A 167 2.64 6.86 3.49
CA GLN A 167 1.98 6.39 4.71
C GLN A 167 0.92 5.36 4.37
N LEU A 168 0.92 4.25 5.10
CA LEU A 168 -0.22 3.36 5.14
C LEU A 168 -0.62 3.08 6.58
N ILE A 169 -1.85 3.41 6.92
CA ILE A 169 -2.39 3.27 8.28
C ILE A 169 -3.59 2.33 8.25
N ALA A 170 -3.50 1.24 9.01
CA ALA A 170 -4.60 0.29 9.18
C ALA A 170 -5.43 0.65 10.41
N THR A 171 -6.75 0.75 10.24
CA THR A 171 -7.70 1.07 11.32
C THR A 171 -8.80 -0.01 11.36
N PRO A 172 -8.97 -0.73 12.48
CA PRO A 172 -10.04 -1.71 12.60
C PRO A 172 -11.41 -1.04 12.78
N LEU A 173 -12.43 -1.61 12.16
CA LEU A 173 -13.82 -1.22 12.30
C LEU A 173 -14.68 -2.45 12.58
N THR A 174 -15.55 -2.39 13.59
CA THR A 174 -16.59 -3.39 13.83
C THR A 174 -17.94 -2.73 13.64
N THR A 175 -18.81 -3.32 12.81
CA THR A 175 -20.15 -2.80 12.58
C THR A 175 -21.04 -3.02 13.80
N ALA A 176 -21.94 -2.09 14.06
CA ALA A 176 -22.91 -2.23 15.13
C ALA A 176 -23.89 -3.38 14.85
N GLY A 177 -24.13 -4.18 15.89
CA GLY A 177 -24.98 -5.38 15.79
C GLY A 177 -24.23 -6.62 15.29
N PHE A 178 -22.91 -6.55 15.09
CA PHE A 178 -22.10 -7.76 14.89
C PHE A 178 -21.98 -8.49 16.23
N ASP A 179 -22.49 -9.71 16.29
CA ASP A 179 -22.48 -10.62 17.45
C ASP A 179 -21.70 -11.91 17.19
N GLY A 180 -21.01 -11.97 16.03
CA GLY A 180 -20.21 -13.12 15.64
C GLY A 180 -18.95 -13.27 16.48
N ASP A 181 -18.43 -14.50 16.52
CA ASP A 181 -17.15 -14.79 17.14
C ASP A 181 -16.00 -14.16 16.32
N ILE A 182 -15.19 -13.33 16.99
CA ILE A 182 -14.02 -12.70 16.40
C ILE A 182 -13.03 -13.71 15.83
N ALA A 183 -12.86 -14.85 16.52
CA ALA A 183 -11.93 -15.89 16.07
C ALA A 183 -12.41 -16.57 14.79
N SER A 184 -13.72 -16.73 14.62
CA SER A 184 -14.31 -17.34 13.41
C SER A 184 -14.28 -16.42 12.20
N SER A 185 -14.06 -15.11 12.40
CA SER A 185 -13.95 -14.12 11.32
C SER A 185 -12.52 -14.02 10.72
N TRP A 186 -11.55 -14.78 11.25
CA TRP A 186 -10.21 -14.83 10.64
C TRP A 186 -10.27 -15.46 9.25
N PRO A 187 -9.50 -14.91 8.28
CA PRO A 187 -9.42 -15.52 6.97
C PRO A 187 -8.84 -16.94 7.09
N ASN A 188 -9.34 -17.83 6.26
CA ASN A 188 -8.76 -19.15 6.04
C ASN A 188 -8.47 -19.27 4.56
N LEU A 189 -7.46 -18.55 4.12
CA LEU A 189 -7.09 -18.48 2.73
C LEU A 189 -6.48 -19.82 2.28
N LYS A 190 -6.98 -20.32 1.18
CA LYS A 190 -6.38 -21.47 0.48
C LYS A 190 -5.90 -20.97 -0.88
N PRO A 191 -4.64 -21.24 -1.26
CA PRO A 191 -4.17 -20.90 -2.59
C PRO A 191 -5.11 -21.45 -3.65
N ASP A 192 -5.39 -20.62 -4.64
CA ASP A 192 -6.26 -21.03 -5.75
C ASP A 192 -5.66 -22.23 -6.50
N THR A 193 -6.51 -23.18 -6.86
CA THR A 193 -6.13 -24.32 -7.68
C THR A 193 -6.16 -24.01 -9.17
N SER A 194 -6.96 -23.00 -9.57
CA SER A 194 -6.96 -22.38 -10.90
C SER A 194 -6.62 -20.92 -10.78
N LEU A 195 -5.64 -20.49 -11.53
CA LEU A 195 -5.23 -19.09 -11.62
C LEU A 195 -5.86 -18.36 -12.81
N THR A 196 -6.87 -18.96 -13.43
CA THR A 196 -7.71 -18.33 -14.45
C THR A 196 -9.10 -18.09 -13.86
N LYS A 197 -9.59 -16.87 -13.96
CA LYS A 197 -10.90 -16.43 -13.46
C LYS A 197 -11.59 -15.55 -14.50
N ILE A 198 -12.91 -15.45 -14.41
CA ILE A 198 -13.71 -14.69 -15.36
C ILE A 198 -14.40 -13.52 -14.63
N ALA A 199 -14.36 -12.33 -15.22
CA ALA A 199 -15.16 -11.19 -14.80
C ALA A 199 -15.60 -10.36 -16.01
N ASN A 200 -16.89 -10.06 -16.09
CA ASN A 200 -17.49 -9.19 -17.11
C ASN A 200 -17.07 -9.54 -18.54
N GLY A 201 -17.05 -10.85 -18.88
CA GLY A 201 -16.71 -11.34 -20.22
C GLY A 201 -15.21 -11.31 -20.54
N VAL A 202 -14.36 -11.16 -19.52
CA VAL A 202 -12.91 -11.25 -19.65
C VAL A 202 -12.40 -12.43 -18.84
N SER A 203 -11.65 -13.32 -19.48
CA SER A 203 -10.84 -14.36 -18.86
C SER A 203 -9.52 -13.73 -18.41
N VAL A 204 -9.19 -13.84 -17.14
CA VAL A 204 -7.99 -13.25 -16.53
C VAL A 204 -7.16 -14.36 -15.92
N GLU A 205 -5.94 -14.52 -16.40
CA GLU A 205 -5.00 -15.53 -15.96
C GLU A 205 -3.84 -14.90 -15.21
N LEU A 206 -3.62 -15.31 -13.98
CA LEU A 206 -2.42 -15.01 -13.23
C LEU A 206 -1.35 -16.05 -13.59
N ARG A 207 -0.34 -15.64 -14.38
CA ARG A 207 0.71 -16.51 -14.93
C ARG A 207 1.94 -16.55 -14.03
N ILE A 208 1.87 -17.32 -12.97
CA ILE A 208 3.02 -17.55 -12.08
C ILE A 208 3.51 -18.98 -12.21
N GLU A 209 4.82 -19.12 -12.27
CA GLU A 209 5.41 -20.44 -12.07
C GLU A 209 5.27 -20.83 -10.59
N PRO A 210 4.89 -22.10 -10.32
CA PRO A 210 4.79 -22.58 -8.95
C PRO A 210 6.10 -22.37 -8.18
N GLY A 211 6.06 -21.67 -7.03
CA GLY A 211 7.21 -21.45 -6.16
C GLY A 211 8.04 -20.22 -6.47
N LYS A 212 7.58 -19.31 -7.34
CA LYS A 212 8.29 -18.06 -7.64
C LYS A 212 8.06 -16.94 -6.64
N PHE A 213 7.00 -16.97 -5.85
CA PHE A 213 6.83 -15.96 -4.79
C PHE A 213 7.59 -16.35 -3.55
N ILE A 214 8.70 -15.69 -3.31
CA ILE A 214 9.58 -15.93 -2.17
C ILE A 214 9.58 -14.68 -1.29
N ALA A 215 9.38 -14.85 0.00
CA ALA A 215 9.37 -13.73 0.94
C ALA A 215 10.73 -13.02 0.98
N GLY A 216 10.70 -11.70 0.88
CA GLY A 216 11.87 -10.83 0.86
C GLY A 216 12.54 -10.72 -0.51
N GLU A 217 11.99 -11.33 -1.55
CA GLU A 217 12.48 -11.22 -2.92
C GLU A 217 11.46 -10.46 -3.80
N GLU A 218 11.96 -9.65 -4.72
CA GLU A 218 11.11 -9.01 -5.74
C GLU A 218 10.54 -10.07 -6.68
N ALA A 219 9.28 -9.91 -7.04
CA ALA A 219 8.56 -10.85 -7.86
C ALA A 219 7.72 -10.14 -8.91
N ASP A 220 7.75 -10.69 -10.13
CA ASP A 220 6.81 -10.33 -11.17
C ASP A 220 5.50 -11.08 -10.97
N VAL A 221 4.40 -10.35 -11.13
CA VAL A 221 3.02 -10.86 -11.07
C VAL A 221 2.39 -10.64 -12.46
N PRO A 222 2.66 -11.53 -13.43
CA PRO A 222 2.15 -11.38 -14.77
C PRO A 222 0.69 -11.80 -14.86
N ILE A 223 -0.12 -10.94 -15.46
CA ILE A 223 -1.55 -11.13 -15.69
C ILE A 223 -1.82 -11.09 -17.20
N HIS A 224 -2.56 -12.08 -17.69
CA HIS A 224 -3.00 -12.16 -19.08
C HIS A 224 -4.52 -12.02 -19.20
N PHE A 225 -4.97 -11.32 -20.25
CA PHE A 225 -6.38 -11.02 -20.47
C PHE A 225 -6.83 -11.53 -21.85
N GLU A 226 -7.88 -12.33 -21.85
CA GLU A 226 -8.55 -12.83 -23.07
C GLU A 226 -10.04 -12.54 -23.02
N ASP A 227 -10.66 -12.40 -24.16
CA ASP A 227 -12.12 -12.35 -24.25
C ASP A 227 -12.68 -13.75 -23.93
N GLU A 228 -13.60 -13.84 -22.96
CA GLU A 228 -14.14 -15.11 -22.46
C GLU A 228 -14.77 -15.97 -23.57
N LYS A 229 -15.38 -15.35 -24.57
CA LYS A 229 -16.15 -16.08 -25.60
C LYS A 229 -15.32 -16.45 -26.80
N SER A 230 -14.47 -15.54 -27.26
CA SER A 230 -13.66 -15.75 -28.47
C SER A 230 -12.29 -16.35 -28.18
N GLY A 231 -11.77 -16.21 -26.96
CA GLY A 231 -10.39 -16.54 -26.63
C GLY A 231 -9.35 -15.59 -27.23
N GLU A 232 -9.80 -14.50 -27.84
CA GLU A 232 -8.88 -13.51 -28.43
C GLU A 232 -8.24 -12.66 -27.36
N PRO A 233 -6.96 -12.25 -27.53
CA PRO A 233 -6.28 -11.36 -26.61
C PRO A 233 -7.00 -10.02 -26.45
N VAL A 234 -7.20 -9.57 -25.20
CA VAL A 234 -7.77 -8.27 -24.90
C VAL A 234 -6.69 -7.20 -24.97
N THR A 235 -6.77 -6.30 -25.95
CA THR A 235 -5.82 -5.20 -26.16
C THR A 235 -6.45 -3.83 -25.95
N ASN A 236 -7.68 -3.78 -25.41
CA ASN A 236 -8.47 -2.56 -25.24
C ASN A 236 -8.86 -2.31 -23.77
N LEU A 237 -7.98 -2.67 -22.83
CA LEU A 237 -8.13 -2.24 -21.44
C LEU A 237 -8.05 -0.72 -21.37
N GLN A 238 -8.88 -0.14 -20.52
CA GLN A 238 -8.95 1.29 -20.30
C GLN A 238 -8.16 1.68 -19.05
N ARG A 239 -7.62 2.88 -19.05
CA ARG A 239 -6.99 3.41 -17.84
C ARG A 239 -8.03 3.67 -16.76
N TYR A 240 -7.72 3.23 -15.59
CA TYR A 240 -8.42 3.53 -14.35
C TYR A 240 -7.35 4.05 -13.37
N LEU A 241 -7.52 5.25 -12.84
CA LEU A 241 -6.55 5.89 -11.93
C LEU A 241 -5.11 5.89 -12.51
N GLY A 242 -4.98 6.36 -13.74
CA GLY A 242 -3.69 6.49 -14.42
C GLY A 242 -3.06 5.20 -14.95
N ALA A 243 -3.52 4.01 -14.54
CA ALA A 243 -2.96 2.72 -14.93
C ALA A 243 -3.99 1.79 -15.60
N PHE A 244 -3.52 0.78 -16.33
CA PHE A 244 -4.40 -0.23 -16.96
C PHE A 244 -4.86 -1.31 -15.97
N GLY A 245 -4.29 -1.32 -14.77
CA GLY A 245 -4.67 -2.22 -13.70
C GLY A 245 -4.15 -1.75 -12.34
N HIS A 246 -4.80 -2.20 -11.28
CA HIS A 246 -4.40 -1.98 -9.90
C HIS A 246 -4.45 -3.32 -9.17
N ALA A 247 -3.48 -3.58 -8.33
CA ALA A 247 -3.45 -4.76 -7.50
C ALA A 247 -3.22 -4.40 -6.04
N MET A 248 -4.16 -4.79 -5.17
CA MET A 248 -3.97 -4.78 -3.73
C MET A 248 -3.67 -6.21 -3.29
N MET A 249 -2.52 -6.44 -2.69
CA MET A 249 -2.08 -7.74 -2.20
C MET A 249 -1.97 -7.67 -0.69
N LEU A 250 -2.69 -8.54 0.01
CA LEU A 250 -2.80 -8.50 1.47
C LEU A 250 -2.49 -9.88 2.05
N SER A 251 -1.58 -9.92 3.03
CA SER A 251 -1.30 -11.16 3.77
C SER A 251 -2.52 -11.62 4.56
N GLU A 252 -2.65 -12.94 4.77
CA GLU A 252 -3.79 -13.55 5.45
C GLU A 252 -4.06 -12.96 6.85
N ASP A 253 -3.02 -12.53 7.56
CA ASP A 253 -3.16 -11.88 8.86
C ASP A 253 -3.37 -10.36 8.77
N MET A 254 -3.47 -9.79 7.55
CA MET A 254 -3.70 -8.37 7.26
C MET A 254 -2.61 -7.41 7.76
N THR A 255 -1.39 -7.89 8.01
CA THR A 255 -0.30 -7.04 8.48
C THR A 255 0.61 -6.55 7.37
N GLU A 256 0.70 -7.30 6.26
CA GLU A 256 1.50 -6.92 5.10
C GLU A 256 0.60 -6.67 3.90
N HIS A 257 0.82 -5.57 3.23
CA HIS A 257 0.08 -5.18 2.05
C HIS A 257 1.05 -4.64 1.00
N VAL A 258 0.65 -4.81 -0.25
CA VAL A 258 1.34 -4.25 -1.42
C VAL A 258 0.27 -3.66 -2.33
N HIS A 259 0.39 -2.36 -2.63
CA HIS A 259 -0.42 -1.70 -3.65
C HIS A 259 0.46 -1.55 -4.90
N ALA A 260 0.15 -2.27 -5.95
CA ALA A 260 0.99 -2.36 -7.15
C ALA A 260 0.24 -1.96 -8.42
N HIS A 261 1.01 -1.48 -9.40
CA HIS A 261 0.58 -1.11 -10.74
C HIS A 261 1.45 -1.77 -11.78
N PRO A 262 0.93 -2.00 -13.01
CA PRO A 262 1.73 -2.62 -14.05
C PRO A 262 2.81 -1.68 -14.58
N GLU A 263 3.97 -2.26 -14.91
CA GLU A 263 5.15 -1.55 -15.44
C GLU A 263 4.97 -0.84 -16.78
N GLN A 264 3.90 -1.07 -17.50
CA GLN A 264 3.67 -0.53 -18.85
C GLN A 264 3.60 1.01 -18.93
N MET A 265 3.98 1.70 -17.86
CA MET A 265 4.19 3.15 -17.83
C MET A 265 5.62 3.54 -18.21
N LEU A 266 6.52 2.59 -18.54
CA LEU A 266 7.92 2.87 -18.82
C LEU A 266 8.14 3.59 -20.15
N GLU A 267 8.97 4.60 -20.05
CA GLU A 267 9.56 5.51 -21.04
C GLU A 267 9.39 5.17 -22.52
N GLY A 268 8.84 6.13 -23.26
CA GLY A 268 8.93 6.18 -24.73
C GLY A 268 7.90 5.34 -25.48
N THR A 269 7.07 4.54 -24.83
CA THR A 269 5.89 4.00 -25.45
C THR A 269 4.83 5.08 -25.50
N THR A 270 4.61 5.63 -26.68
CA THR A 270 3.35 6.30 -26.99
C THR A 270 2.28 5.27 -26.67
N ILE A 271 1.63 5.40 -25.50
CA ILE A 271 0.58 4.48 -25.08
C ILE A 271 -0.53 4.69 -26.09
N THR A 272 -0.57 3.84 -27.08
CA THR A 272 -1.66 3.70 -28.00
C THR A 272 -2.91 3.36 -27.21
N GLU A 273 -4.07 3.73 -27.72
CA GLU A 273 -5.38 3.84 -27.13
C GLU A 273 -5.92 2.67 -26.27
N GLY A 274 -5.14 1.59 -25.98
CA GLY A 274 -5.59 0.46 -25.18
C GLY A 274 -4.44 -0.31 -24.53
N GLY A 275 -4.69 -0.89 -23.35
CA GLY A 275 -3.76 -1.75 -22.60
C GLY A 275 -4.07 -3.23 -22.75
N GLY A 276 -3.12 -4.07 -22.35
CA GLY A 276 -3.18 -5.52 -22.45
C GLY A 276 -2.50 -6.06 -23.71
N PRO A 277 -2.57 -7.36 -24.01
CA PRO A 277 -3.24 -8.41 -23.22
C PRO A 277 -2.45 -8.81 -21.97
N ASP A 278 -1.19 -8.42 -21.85
CA ASP A 278 -0.33 -8.78 -20.72
C ASP A 278 -0.02 -7.54 -19.89
N LEU A 279 -0.22 -7.63 -18.57
CA LEU A 279 0.20 -6.66 -17.58
C LEU A 279 1.15 -7.35 -16.60
N VAL A 280 2.26 -6.70 -16.25
CA VAL A 280 3.20 -7.22 -15.25
C VAL A 280 3.24 -6.26 -14.07
N PHE A 281 2.89 -6.74 -12.89
CA PHE A 281 3.01 -6.00 -11.64
C PHE A 281 4.27 -6.42 -10.92
N HIS A 282 4.98 -5.46 -10.32
CA HIS A 282 6.10 -5.77 -9.44
C HIS A 282 5.65 -5.75 -8.00
N ALA A 283 6.05 -6.76 -7.24
CA ALA A 283 5.70 -6.89 -5.84
C ALA A 283 6.86 -7.43 -5.01
N LEU A 284 7.04 -6.87 -3.83
CA LEU A 284 7.86 -7.44 -2.78
C LEU A 284 6.93 -7.97 -1.69
N PHE A 285 6.93 -9.28 -1.46
CA PHE A 285 6.15 -9.89 -0.39
C PHE A 285 7.02 -9.97 0.87
N PRO A 286 6.77 -9.16 1.93
CA PRO A 286 7.71 -9.06 3.06
C PRO A 286 7.85 -10.36 3.86
N LYS A 287 6.79 -11.17 3.94
CA LYS A 287 6.79 -12.42 4.72
C LYS A 287 6.15 -13.59 3.99
N PRO A 288 6.48 -14.84 4.37
CA PRO A 288 5.86 -16.03 3.82
C PRO A 288 4.43 -16.17 4.35
N GLY A 289 3.55 -16.76 3.54
CA GLY A 289 2.15 -16.99 3.93
C GLY A 289 1.24 -17.04 2.73
N ASN A 290 -0.06 -17.06 2.99
CA ASN A 290 -1.05 -16.88 1.96
C ASN A 290 -1.34 -15.39 1.80
N TYR A 291 -1.51 -14.96 0.55
CA TYR A 291 -1.87 -13.60 0.21
C TYR A 291 -3.13 -13.61 -0.65
N ARG A 292 -4.02 -12.67 -0.39
CA ARG A 292 -5.13 -12.32 -1.26
C ARG A 292 -4.68 -11.17 -2.16
N ILE A 293 -4.84 -11.34 -3.47
CA ILE A 293 -4.60 -10.33 -4.49
C ILE A 293 -5.96 -9.92 -5.03
N TRP A 294 -6.35 -8.65 -4.91
CA TRP A 294 -7.48 -8.09 -5.64
C TRP A 294 -6.93 -7.32 -6.82
N LEU A 295 -7.15 -7.87 -8.02
CA LEU A 295 -6.83 -7.22 -9.28
C LEU A 295 -8.03 -6.41 -9.75
N GLN A 296 -7.80 -5.14 -10.05
CA GLN A 296 -8.77 -4.27 -10.69
C GLN A 296 -8.32 -3.90 -12.10
N PHE A 297 -9.24 -3.95 -13.06
CA PHE A 297 -9.04 -3.51 -14.43
C PHE A 297 -10.33 -2.96 -15.01
N GLN A 298 -10.23 -2.09 -16.01
CA GLN A 298 -11.39 -1.49 -16.69
C GLN A 298 -11.42 -1.87 -18.16
N ARG A 299 -12.58 -2.31 -18.65
CA ARG A 299 -12.87 -2.55 -20.07
C ARG A 299 -14.30 -2.11 -20.35
N ASN A 300 -14.54 -1.44 -21.48
CA ASN A 300 -15.87 -0.97 -21.91
C ASN A 300 -16.58 -0.12 -20.81
N ASN A 301 -15.83 0.70 -20.09
CA ASN A 301 -16.31 1.52 -18.95
C ASN A 301 -16.85 0.67 -17.77
N VAL A 302 -16.51 -0.59 -17.70
CA VAL A 302 -16.85 -1.47 -16.58
C VAL A 302 -15.58 -1.78 -15.79
N LEU A 303 -15.56 -1.35 -14.54
CA LEU A 303 -14.51 -1.70 -13.58
C LEU A 303 -14.78 -3.12 -13.05
N SER A 304 -13.79 -3.97 -13.16
CA SER A 304 -13.84 -5.35 -12.66
C SER A 304 -12.84 -5.54 -11.53
N THR A 305 -13.22 -6.29 -10.50
CA THR A 305 -12.33 -6.70 -9.40
C THR A 305 -12.32 -8.22 -9.31
N ILE A 306 -11.14 -8.82 -9.40
CA ILE A 306 -10.95 -10.28 -9.31
C ILE A 306 -10.02 -10.63 -8.15
N PRO A 307 -10.44 -11.49 -7.22
CA PRO A 307 -9.55 -11.97 -6.16
C PRO A 307 -8.77 -13.21 -6.61
N PHE A 308 -7.47 -13.23 -6.37
CA PHE A 308 -6.62 -14.42 -6.42
C PHE A 308 -6.06 -14.71 -5.04
N THR A 309 -5.79 -15.99 -4.74
CA THR A 309 -5.07 -16.38 -3.53
C THR A 309 -3.83 -17.15 -3.91
N VAL A 310 -2.69 -16.67 -3.47
CA VAL A 310 -1.38 -17.24 -3.78
C VAL A 310 -0.63 -17.62 -2.51
N ARG A 311 0.33 -18.55 -2.65
CA ARG A 311 1.27 -18.90 -1.58
C ARG A 311 2.61 -18.24 -1.82
N VAL A 312 3.07 -17.48 -0.86
CA VAL A 312 4.44 -16.95 -0.77
C VAL A 312 5.27 -17.89 0.11
N LEU A 313 6.40 -18.35 -0.42
CA LEU A 313 7.28 -19.32 0.22
C LEU A 313 8.34 -18.65 1.08
N ARG A 314 8.90 -19.38 2.02
CA ARG A 314 10.13 -18.97 2.70
C ARG A 314 11.31 -19.14 1.75
N SER A 315 12.33 -18.29 1.87
CA SER A 315 13.60 -18.49 1.18
C SER A 315 14.13 -19.93 1.46
N GLY A 316 14.49 -20.64 0.39
CA GLY A 316 14.91 -22.06 0.46
C GLY A 316 13.79 -23.10 0.56
N GLU A 317 12.52 -22.72 0.68
CA GLU A 317 11.38 -23.62 0.47
C GLU A 317 11.18 -23.89 -1.03
N THR A 318 10.96 -25.14 -1.38
CA THR A 318 10.53 -25.51 -2.73
C THR A 318 9.18 -26.21 -2.65
N LEU A 319 8.37 -26.09 -3.70
CA LEU A 319 7.09 -26.80 -3.79
C LEU A 319 7.26 -28.31 -3.62
N ALA A 320 8.39 -28.86 -4.05
CA ALA A 320 8.72 -30.28 -3.84
C ALA A 320 8.80 -30.64 -2.35
N LYS A 321 9.46 -29.80 -1.53
CA LYS A 321 9.50 -29.99 -0.08
C LYS A 321 8.12 -29.90 0.56
N LEU A 322 7.27 -28.97 0.11
CA LEU A 322 5.89 -28.83 0.59
C LEU A 322 5.03 -30.07 0.23
N ARG A 323 5.22 -30.67 -0.92
CA ARG A 323 4.53 -31.93 -1.30
C ARG A 323 5.00 -33.09 -0.43
N LEU A 324 6.30 -33.26 -0.25
CA LEU A 324 6.87 -34.31 0.60
C LEU A 324 6.38 -34.20 2.06
N GLN A 325 6.27 -32.98 2.60
CA GLN A 325 5.74 -32.78 3.95
C GLN A 325 4.26 -33.16 4.07
N LYS A 326 3.44 -32.91 3.03
CA LYS A 326 2.03 -33.34 2.99
C LYS A 326 1.88 -34.85 2.91
N GLU A 327 2.71 -35.52 2.14
CA GLU A 327 2.70 -36.98 2.01
C GLU A 327 3.10 -37.69 3.31
N HIS A 328 4.05 -37.12 4.06
CA HIS A 328 4.48 -37.66 5.37
C HIS A 328 3.54 -37.28 6.53
N ALA A 329 2.71 -36.25 6.38
CA ALA A 329 1.72 -35.86 7.39
C ALA A 329 0.36 -36.54 7.22
N ALA A 330 0.18 -37.36 6.20
CA ALA A 330 -1.02 -38.18 6.04
C ALA A 330 -1.04 -39.27 7.16
N PRO A 331 -2.13 -39.41 7.92
CA PRO A 331 -2.22 -40.43 8.95
C PRO A 331 -2.08 -41.80 8.32
N LEU A 332 -1.18 -42.58 8.86
CA LEU A 332 -1.11 -44.02 8.59
C LEU A 332 -2.50 -44.62 8.85
N ARG A 333 -3.14 -45.11 7.81
CA ARG A 333 -4.43 -45.78 7.89
C ARG A 333 -4.29 -47.15 8.52
#